data_0539559e0fd1da51209d4daa79afc693
#
_entry.id   0539559e0fd1da51209d4daa79afc693
#
_cell.length_a   1.000
_cell.length_b   1.000
_cell.length_c   1.000
_cell.angle_alpha   90.00
_cell.angle_beta   90.00
_cell.angle_gamma   90.00
#
_symmetry.space_group_name_H-M   'P 1'
#
loop_
_entity.id
_entity.type
_entity.pdbx_description
1 polymer ?
#
loop_
_entity_poly.entity_id
_entity_poly.type
_entity_poly.pdbx_seq_one_letter_code
_entity_poly.pdbx_strand_id
1 'polypeptide(L)'
;MEKRTEIELTSIETIDPKPRSFAHTCLMQEENIETPYGNLLVAIQGDRTKQPILTFHDIGLNHITCFQGFFSYPDMQPILKHFCVYHVNAPGQQEGAMTLKPEFVYPTIDQLAESIQYVVDHFHMKTFIGFGVGAGANVLARYELAHHEHVDSLILVNPTAAKSGWIEWGYQKMNSWYLFSGQLTSFTEEYLLWHWFGKKTRWNNHDLIHTYSEYIKSINPQNLALFIESYLKRTDLGIVREMDPMRKVSARTIRCRSLILVGDDSPHMEDVVEMNGRMLPEETDFLKIADCGGMPLEEQPGKTCEAFRLFLQGMGYVPSLVQTHSAAAEFNQLTRPMDPQMLAPMTC
;
A
#
# COMPACT_ATOMS: atom_id res chain seq x y z
N MET A 1 37.91 -40.22 41.84
CA MET A 1 38.49 -39.20 40.97
C MET A 1 37.65 -39.15 39.71
N GLU A 2 36.60 -38.33 39.73
CA GLU A 2 35.74 -38.10 38.59
C GLU A 2 36.29 -36.92 37.79
N LYS A 3 36.53 -37.13 36.51
CA LYS A 3 36.90 -36.10 35.57
C LYS A 3 35.65 -35.31 35.17
N ARG A 4 35.54 -34.04 35.62
CA ARG A 4 34.62 -33.08 35.07
C ARG A 4 35.08 -32.70 33.66
N THR A 5 34.26 -32.98 32.68
CA THR A 5 34.42 -32.46 31.31
C THR A 5 33.85 -31.03 31.29
N GLU A 6 34.70 -30.02 31.14
CA GLU A 6 34.30 -28.66 30.84
C GLU A 6 33.78 -28.59 29.41
N ILE A 7 32.56 -28.16 29.23
CA ILE A 7 31.97 -27.83 27.93
C ILE A 7 32.36 -26.37 27.67
N GLU A 8 33.28 -26.15 26.76
CA GLU A 8 33.54 -24.84 26.20
C GLU A 8 32.32 -24.35 25.42
N LEU A 9 31.69 -23.31 25.92
CA LEU A 9 30.68 -22.55 25.18
C LEU A 9 31.41 -21.74 24.08
N THR A 10 31.43 -22.28 22.87
CA THR A 10 31.82 -21.51 21.69
C THR A 10 30.86 -20.34 21.52
N SER A 11 31.42 -19.16 21.41
CA SER A 11 30.72 -17.89 21.21
C SER A 11 29.71 -17.98 20.09
N ILE A 12 28.43 -17.76 20.45
CA ILE A 12 27.37 -17.49 19.48
C ILE A 12 27.75 -16.16 18.83
N GLU A 13 28.19 -16.19 17.57
CA GLU A 13 28.27 -14.99 16.77
C GLU A 13 26.85 -14.41 16.65
N THR A 14 26.64 -13.32 17.36
CA THR A 14 25.47 -12.47 17.12
C THR A 14 25.60 -11.90 15.72
N ILE A 15 24.85 -12.47 14.79
CA ILE A 15 24.65 -11.86 13.48
C ILE A 15 23.84 -10.59 13.77
N ASP A 16 24.51 -9.43 13.79
CA ASP A 16 23.85 -8.14 13.78
C ASP A 16 22.87 -8.13 12.58
N PRO A 17 21.57 -7.96 12.80
CA PRO A 17 20.64 -7.78 11.70
C PRO A 17 21.05 -6.46 11.02
N LYS A 18 21.68 -6.55 9.85
CA LYS A 18 21.86 -5.37 9.01
C LYS A 18 20.52 -4.67 8.88
N PRO A 19 20.45 -3.34 9.09
CA PRO A 19 19.21 -2.60 8.89
C PRO A 19 18.70 -2.97 7.49
N ARG A 20 17.39 -3.29 7.39
CA ARG A 20 16.77 -3.57 6.10
C ARG A 20 16.97 -2.36 5.22
N SER A 21 17.99 -2.41 4.37
CA SER A 21 18.12 -1.45 3.29
C SER A 21 16.94 -1.71 2.36
N PHE A 22 16.17 -0.67 2.03
CA PHE A 22 15.12 -0.74 1.02
C PHE A 22 15.68 -1.11 -0.38
N ALA A 23 16.98 -1.30 -0.48
CA ALA A 23 17.72 -1.64 -1.69
C ALA A 23 17.72 -3.14 -2.03
N HIS A 24 16.55 -3.78 -2.15
CA HIS A 24 16.42 -4.99 -2.95
C HIS A 24 15.96 -4.58 -4.34
N THR A 25 16.93 -4.30 -5.17
CA THR A 25 16.82 -3.86 -6.55
C THR A 25 16.19 -4.95 -7.42
N CYS A 26 14.88 -5.02 -7.46
CA CYS A 26 14.23 -5.38 -8.71
C CYS A 26 14.54 -4.19 -9.64
N LEU A 27 15.20 -4.42 -10.77
CA LEU A 27 15.49 -3.37 -11.75
C LEU A 27 14.16 -2.87 -12.30
N MET A 28 13.58 -1.84 -11.65
CA MET A 28 12.42 -1.15 -12.16
C MET A 28 12.88 -0.19 -13.24
N GLN A 29 12.15 -0.14 -14.33
CA GLN A 29 12.31 0.90 -15.33
C GLN A 29 11.65 2.18 -14.81
N GLU A 30 12.35 3.31 -14.82
CA GLU A 30 11.79 4.59 -14.42
C GLU A 30 11.63 5.50 -15.63
N GLU A 31 10.45 6.10 -15.77
CA GLU A 31 10.14 7.08 -16.80
C GLU A 31 9.54 8.34 -16.18
N ASN A 32 9.95 9.50 -16.70
CA ASN A 32 9.38 10.79 -16.30
C ASN A 32 8.30 11.18 -17.29
N ILE A 33 7.09 11.37 -16.78
CA ILE A 33 5.93 11.79 -17.56
C ILE A 33 5.70 13.28 -17.32
N GLU A 34 5.84 14.08 -18.40
CA GLU A 34 5.54 15.50 -18.33
C GLU A 34 4.04 15.73 -18.31
N THR A 35 3.59 16.52 -17.35
CA THR A 35 2.19 16.94 -17.23
C THR A 35 2.11 18.45 -17.03
N PRO A 36 0.98 19.09 -17.31
CA PRO A 36 0.78 20.51 -17.01
C PRO A 36 0.94 20.87 -15.52
N TYR A 37 0.88 19.85 -14.67
CA TYR A 37 0.90 19.98 -13.21
C TYR A 37 2.25 19.58 -12.59
N GLY A 38 3.25 19.31 -13.43
CA GLY A 38 4.57 18.85 -13.03
C GLY A 38 4.90 17.45 -13.55
N ASN A 39 6.16 17.05 -13.38
CA ASN A 39 6.63 15.74 -13.82
C ASN A 39 6.28 14.67 -12.80
N LEU A 40 5.76 13.57 -13.29
CA LEU A 40 5.52 12.35 -12.52
C LEU A 40 6.62 11.32 -12.83
N LEU A 41 7.33 10.88 -11.81
CA LEU A 41 8.20 9.70 -11.94
C LEU A 41 7.32 8.45 -11.85
N VAL A 42 7.35 7.62 -12.88
CA VAL A 42 6.65 6.33 -12.93
C VAL A 42 7.69 5.21 -12.96
N ALA A 43 7.70 4.38 -11.91
CA ALA A 43 8.53 3.18 -11.88
C ALA A 43 7.71 1.97 -12.35
N ILE A 44 8.28 1.16 -13.23
CA ILE A 44 7.58 0.10 -13.95
C ILE A 44 8.17 -1.25 -13.59
N GLN A 45 7.31 -2.16 -13.15
CA GLN A 45 7.68 -3.53 -12.79
C GLN A 45 6.85 -4.53 -13.59
N GLY A 46 7.48 -5.42 -14.31
CA GLY A 46 6.83 -6.50 -15.05
C GLY A 46 6.77 -6.31 -16.57
N ASP A 47 5.97 -7.12 -17.21
CA ASP A 47 5.81 -7.16 -18.66
C ASP A 47 4.67 -6.20 -19.08
N ARG A 48 4.99 -5.19 -19.89
CA ARG A 48 4.05 -4.15 -20.35
C ARG A 48 2.91 -4.67 -21.22
N THR A 49 2.96 -5.95 -21.66
CA THR A 49 1.86 -6.58 -22.40
C THR A 49 0.75 -7.12 -21.51
N LYS A 50 0.97 -7.11 -20.18
CA LYS A 50 0.04 -7.61 -19.18
C LYS A 50 -0.91 -6.52 -18.71
N GLN A 51 -1.98 -6.96 -17.98
CA GLN A 51 -2.93 -6.04 -17.39
C GLN A 51 -2.23 -5.01 -16.46
N PRO A 52 -2.46 -3.71 -16.68
CA PRO A 52 -1.84 -2.69 -15.84
C PRO A 52 -2.43 -2.64 -14.43
N ILE A 53 -1.56 -2.55 -13.42
CA ILE A 53 -1.89 -2.07 -12.08
C ILE A 53 -1.21 -0.71 -11.93
N LEU A 54 -1.96 0.36 -11.67
CA LEU A 54 -1.44 1.69 -11.43
C LEU A 54 -1.51 1.98 -9.93
N THR A 55 -0.36 2.24 -9.31
CA THR A 55 -0.29 2.52 -7.88
C THR A 55 -0.04 4.00 -7.60
N PHE A 56 -0.57 4.50 -6.48
CA PHE A 56 -0.28 5.84 -5.99
C PHE A 56 -0.10 5.80 -4.47
N HIS A 57 1.01 6.38 -3.99
CA HIS A 57 1.48 6.31 -2.60
C HIS A 57 0.79 7.32 -1.67
N ASP A 58 0.98 7.15 -0.35
CA ASP A 58 0.52 8.07 0.68
C ASP A 58 1.49 9.22 0.93
N ILE A 59 1.07 10.17 1.76
CA ILE A 59 1.86 11.32 2.22
C ILE A 59 3.16 10.85 2.87
N GLY A 60 4.27 11.49 2.49
CA GLY A 60 5.60 11.22 3.01
C GLY A 60 6.19 9.88 2.58
N LEU A 61 5.47 9.09 1.78
CA LEU A 61 5.95 7.87 1.17
C LEU A 61 6.23 8.07 -0.33
N ASN A 62 6.80 7.07 -0.95
CA ASN A 62 7.01 6.95 -2.39
C ASN A 62 6.76 5.49 -2.82
N HIS A 63 6.98 5.18 -4.08
CA HIS A 63 6.74 3.82 -4.59
C HIS A 63 7.58 2.74 -3.89
N ILE A 64 8.79 3.08 -3.43
CA ILE A 64 9.69 2.15 -2.74
C ILE A 64 9.12 1.84 -1.35
N THR A 65 8.96 2.88 -0.53
CA THR A 65 8.58 2.74 0.87
C THR A 65 7.12 2.37 1.09
N CYS A 66 6.25 2.64 0.10
CA CYS A 66 4.83 2.28 0.18
C CYS A 66 4.52 0.89 -0.38
N PHE A 67 5.21 0.48 -1.46
CA PHE A 67 4.77 -0.69 -2.23
C PHE A 67 5.82 -1.77 -2.42
N GLN A 68 7.13 -1.45 -2.44
CA GLN A 68 8.16 -2.41 -2.82
C GLN A 68 8.18 -3.64 -1.91
N GLY A 69 8.05 -3.45 -0.60
CA GLY A 69 7.99 -4.54 0.37
C GLY A 69 6.85 -5.51 0.06
N PHE A 70 5.67 -4.99 -0.19
CA PHE A 70 4.48 -5.76 -0.53
C PHE A 70 4.61 -6.50 -1.86
N PHE A 71 5.02 -5.82 -2.94
CA PHE A 71 5.19 -6.45 -4.24
C PHE A 71 6.38 -7.41 -4.30
N SER A 72 7.32 -7.31 -3.36
CA SER A 72 8.43 -8.28 -3.20
C SER A 72 8.06 -9.46 -2.29
N TYR A 73 6.89 -9.43 -1.64
CA TYR A 73 6.45 -10.52 -0.78
C TYR A 73 6.31 -11.83 -1.57
N PRO A 74 6.76 -12.99 -1.03
CA PRO A 74 6.80 -14.24 -1.79
C PRO A 74 5.47 -14.63 -2.44
N ASP A 75 4.34 -14.47 -1.73
CA ASP A 75 3.03 -14.85 -2.22
C ASP A 75 2.48 -13.89 -3.30
N MET A 76 3.07 -12.69 -3.45
CA MET A 76 2.77 -11.77 -4.54
C MET A 76 3.41 -12.19 -5.87
N GLN A 77 4.52 -12.93 -5.84
CA GLN A 77 5.28 -13.27 -7.04
C GLN A 77 4.45 -14.08 -8.09
N PRO A 78 3.62 -15.06 -7.70
CA PRO A 78 2.74 -15.74 -8.64
C PRO A 78 1.69 -14.81 -9.26
N ILE A 79 1.17 -13.86 -8.48
CA ILE A 79 0.16 -12.89 -8.91
C ILE A 79 0.75 -11.92 -9.94
N LEU A 80 1.94 -11.39 -9.67
CA LEU A 80 2.63 -10.41 -10.53
C LEU A 80 2.97 -10.94 -11.93
N LYS A 81 2.98 -12.24 -12.14
CA LYS A 81 3.14 -12.83 -13.49
C LYS A 81 2.01 -12.45 -14.45
N HIS A 82 0.88 -12.02 -13.93
CA HIS A 82 -0.31 -11.64 -14.70
C HIS A 82 -0.43 -10.14 -14.95
N PHE A 83 0.43 -9.32 -14.34
CA PHE A 83 0.31 -7.86 -14.34
C PHE A 83 1.60 -7.15 -14.71
N CYS A 84 1.45 -5.90 -15.14
CA CYS A 84 2.51 -4.91 -15.16
C CYS A 84 2.15 -3.80 -14.18
N VAL A 85 3.03 -3.50 -13.23
CA VAL A 85 2.76 -2.50 -12.20
C VAL A 85 3.44 -1.18 -12.56
N TYR A 86 2.67 -0.11 -12.55
CA TYR A 86 3.10 1.26 -12.81
C TYR A 86 2.96 2.06 -11.51
N HIS A 87 4.08 2.34 -10.89
CA HIS A 87 4.15 3.05 -9.62
C HIS A 87 4.30 4.55 -9.87
N VAL A 88 3.24 5.30 -9.67
CA VAL A 88 3.26 6.76 -9.86
C VAL A 88 3.71 7.44 -8.57
N ASN A 89 4.70 8.33 -8.68
CA ASN A 89 5.12 9.21 -7.59
C ASN A 89 4.59 10.61 -7.81
N ALA A 90 4.03 11.21 -6.77
CA ALA A 90 3.64 12.60 -6.79
C ALA A 90 4.88 13.50 -7.03
N PRO A 91 4.73 14.70 -7.62
CA PRO A 91 5.86 15.56 -7.94
C PRO A 91 6.77 15.82 -6.73
N GLY A 92 8.06 15.49 -6.87
CA GLY A 92 9.08 15.72 -5.85
C GLY A 92 9.00 14.80 -4.63
N GLN A 93 8.22 13.70 -4.67
CA GLN A 93 8.10 12.72 -3.57
C GLN A 93 8.94 11.44 -3.78
N GLN A 94 9.55 11.26 -4.95
CA GLN A 94 10.44 10.13 -5.22
C GLN A 94 11.69 10.17 -4.33
N GLU A 95 12.33 9.02 -4.12
CA GLU A 95 13.55 8.93 -3.34
C GLU A 95 14.65 9.85 -3.91
N GLY A 96 15.35 10.57 -3.05
CA GLY A 96 16.41 11.49 -3.44
C GLY A 96 15.96 12.72 -4.22
N ALA A 97 14.66 13.03 -4.22
CA ALA A 97 14.13 14.19 -4.94
C ALA A 97 14.79 15.51 -4.52
N MET A 98 15.27 16.27 -5.49
CA MET A 98 15.70 17.65 -5.25
C MET A 98 14.52 18.54 -4.88
N THR A 99 14.78 19.57 -4.09
CA THR A 99 13.77 20.58 -3.77
C THR A 99 13.19 21.20 -5.04
N LEU A 100 11.88 21.21 -5.13
CA LEU A 100 11.17 21.85 -6.24
C LEU A 100 11.46 23.35 -6.26
N LYS A 101 11.48 23.93 -7.46
CA LYS A 101 11.76 25.35 -7.62
C LYS A 101 10.73 26.22 -6.89
N PRO A 102 11.10 27.38 -6.35
CA PRO A 102 10.17 28.27 -5.66
C PRO A 102 8.95 28.69 -6.50
N GLU A 103 9.12 28.76 -7.82
CA GLU A 103 8.06 29.12 -8.76
C GLU A 103 7.11 27.97 -9.10
N PHE A 104 7.45 26.74 -8.64
CA PHE A 104 6.61 25.58 -8.91
C PHE A 104 5.33 25.64 -8.08
N VAL A 105 4.21 25.74 -8.78
CA VAL A 105 2.89 25.66 -8.14
C VAL A 105 2.52 24.19 -7.99
N TYR A 106 2.51 23.71 -6.74
CA TYR A 106 2.17 22.32 -6.47
C TYR A 106 0.71 22.03 -6.83
N PRO A 107 0.43 20.92 -7.55
CA PRO A 107 -0.91 20.57 -7.98
C PRO A 107 -1.84 20.32 -6.79
N THR A 108 -3.10 20.67 -6.95
CA THR A 108 -4.19 20.23 -6.06
C THR A 108 -4.40 18.72 -6.18
N ILE A 109 -5.10 18.12 -5.24
CA ILE A 109 -5.43 16.68 -5.32
C ILE A 109 -6.29 16.36 -6.55
N ASP A 110 -7.17 17.27 -6.97
CA ASP A 110 -7.92 17.12 -8.22
C ASP A 110 -6.99 17.16 -9.45
N GLN A 111 -6.01 18.06 -9.47
CA GLN A 111 -5.00 18.13 -10.54
C GLN A 111 -4.05 16.92 -10.53
N LEU A 112 -3.72 16.36 -9.34
CA LEU A 112 -3.00 15.09 -9.26
C LEU A 112 -3.82 13.95 -9.85
N ALA A 113 -5.13 13.92 -9.61
CA ALA A 113 -6.01 12.95 -10.23
C ALA A 113 -6.05 13.11 -11.76
N GLU A 114 -6.20 14.34 -12.27
CA GLU A 114 -6.14 14.61 -13.71
C GLU A 114 -4.77 14.26 -14.33
N SER A 115 -3.69 14.35 -13.58
CA SER A 115 -2.36 13.96 -14.07
C SER A 115 -2.23 12.47 -14.36
N ILE A 116 -3.08 11.63 -13.80
CA ILE A 116 -3.13 10.19 -14.11
C ILE A 116 -3.50 9.96 -15.58
N GLN A 117 -4.33 10.83 -16.19
CA GLN A 117 -4.68 10.71 -17.61
C GLN A 117 -3.43 10.76 -18.50
N TYR A 118 -2.45 11.58 -18.17
CA TYR A 118 -1.19 11.66 -18.93
C TYR A 118 -0.38 10.36 -18.82
N VAL A 119 -0.45 9.67 -17.67
CA VAL A 119 0.17 8.36 -17.48
C VAL A 119 -0.57 7.30 -18.33
N VAL A 120 -1.90 7.29 -18.29
CA VAL A 120 -2.75 6.40 -19.09
C VAL A 120 -2.48 6.56 -20.58
N ASP A 121 -2.43 7.81 -21.06
CA ASP A 121 -2.17 8.13 -22.47
C ASP A 121 -0.75 7.75 -22.89
N HIS A 122 0.25 8.05 -22.07
CA HIS A 122 1.67 7.77 -22.35
C HIS A 122 1.92 6.27 -22.52
N PHE A 123 1.35 5.44 -21.65
CA PHE A 123 1.50 3.98 -21.71
C PHE A 123 0.42 3.28 -22.52
N HIS A 124 -0.47 4.05 -23.20
CA HIS A 124 -1.57 3.52 -24.01
C HIS A 124 -2.44 2.50 -23.25
N MET A 125 -2.70 2.77 -21.97
CA MET A 125 -3.53 1.90 -21.16
C MET A 125 -5.00 2.03 -21.58
N LYS A 126 -5.62 0.91 -21.94
CA LYS A 126 -7.06 0.89 -22.22
C LYS A 126 -7.86 0.99 -20.93
N THR A 127 -7.51 0.12 -19.98
CA THR A 127 -8.04 0.10 -18.60
C THR A 127 -6.93 -0.32 -17.64
N PHE A 128 -7.05 0.07 -16.38
CA PHE A 128 -6.12 -0.34 -15.34
C PHE A 128 -6.82 -0.66 -14.02
N ILE A 129 -6.15 -1.42 -13.17
CA ILE A 129 -6.52 -1.63 -11.77
C ILE A 129 -5.82 -0.56 -10.93
N GLY A 130 -6.58 0.31 -10.28
CA GLY A 130 -6.01 1.32 -9.40
C GLY A 130 -5.69 0.74 -8.01
N PHE A 131 -4.47 0.95 -7.51
CA PHE A 131 -4.09 0.55 -6.16
C PHE A 131 -3.50 1.74 -5.40
N GLY A 132 -4.29 2.34 -4.51
CA GLY A 132 -3.93 3.55 -3.78
C GLY A 132 -3.86 3.36 -2.27
N VAL A 133 -2.93 4.10 -1.64
CA VAL A 133 -2.78 4.14 -0.18
C VAL A 133 -2.95 5.57 0.30
N GLY A 134 -3.81 5.82 1.30
CA GLY A 134 -4.05 7.12 1.92
C GLY A 134 -4.39 8.23 0.93
N ALA A 135 -3.49 9.20 0.77
CA ALA A 135 -3.64 10.28 -0.22
C ALA A 135 -3.75 9.73 -1.65
N GLY A 136 -2.97 8.69 -1.98
CA GLY A 136 -3.04 8.02 -3.27
C GLY A 136 -4.38 7.33 -3.51
N ALA A 137 -5.00 6.77 -2.48
CA ALA A 137 -6.35 6.22 -2.58
C ALA A 137 -7.37 7.32 -2.92
N ASN A 138 -7.23 8.52 -2.33
CA ASN A 138 -8.08 9.67 -2.66
C ASN A 138 -7.86 10.17 -4.10
N VAL A 139 -6.60 10.22 -4.57
CA VAL A 139 -6.26 10.59 -5.96
C VAL A 139 -6.92 9.63 -6.96
N LEU A 140 -6.77 8.32 -6.75
CA LEU A 140 -7.33 7.31 -7.67
C LEU A 140 -8.87 7.27 -7.63
N ALA A 141 -9.48 7.50 -6.46
CA ALA A 141 -10.92 7.62 -6.34
C ALA A 141 -11.46 8.86 -7.10
N ARG A 142 -10.74 10.00 -7.07
CA ARG A 142 -11.08 11.19 -7.87
C ARG A 142 -10.97 10.94 -9.36
N TYR A 143 -9.90 10.24 -9.76
CA TYR A 143 -9.72 9.89 -11.16
C TYR A 143 -10.85 9.00 -11.67
N GLU A 144 -11.23 7.96 -10.93
CA GLU A 144 -12.37 7.10 -11.29
C GLU A 144 -13.69 7.88 -11.41
N LEU A 145 -13.96 8.80 -10.48
CA LEU A 145 -15.17 9.64 -10.52
C LEU A 145 -15.24 10.56 -11.75
N ALA A 146 -14.10 10.86 -12.40
CA ALA A 146 -14.01 11.67 -13.60
C ALA A 146 -13.87 10.83 -14.88
N HIS A 147 -13.19 9.68 -14.82
CA HIS A 147 -12.76 8.85 -15.95
C HIS A 147 -13.03 7.36 -15.69
N HIS A 148 -14.28 7.03 -15.32
CA HIS A 148 -14.67 5.66 -14.95
C HIS A 148 -14.44 4.63 -16.05
N GLU A 149 -14.36 5.05 -17.32
CA GLU A 149 -14.09 4.21 -18.48
C GLU A 149 -12.66 3.63 -18.53
N HIS A 150 -11.72 4.26 -17.81
CA HIS A 150 -10.32 3.80 -17.74
C HIS A 150 -10.03 2.96 -16.50
N VAL A 151 -10.91 2.93 -15.51
CA VAL A 151 -10.68 2.22 -14.25
C VAL A 151 -11.51 0.95 -14.20
N ASP A 152 -10.84 -0.20 -14.29
CA ASP A 152 -11.49 -1.49 -14.22
C ASP A 152 -11.91 -1.85 -12.80
N SER A 153 -11.02 -1.61 -11.84
CA SER A 153 -11.29 -1.80 -10.42
C SER A 153 -10.37 -0.95 -9.54
N LEU A 154 -10.75 -0.77 -8.27
CA LEU A 154 -9.97 -0.04 -7.28
C LEU A 154 -9.64 -0.91 -6.07
N ILE A 155 -8.40 -0.81 -5.60
CA ILE A 155 -7.95 -1.34 -4.32
C ILE A 155 -7.46 -0.15 -3.50
N LEU A 156 -8.18 0.18 -2.44
CA LEU A 156 -7.98 1.39 -1.67
C LEU A 156 -7.64 1.06 -0.23
N VAL A 157 -6.45 1.44 0.21
CA VAL A 157 -5.99 1.28 1.60
C VAL A 157 -6.13 2.61 2.31
N ASN A 158 -6.81 2.63 3.43
CA ASN A 158 -7.13 3.83 4.22
C ASN A 158 -7.71 4.99 3.39
N PRO A 159 -8.69 4.76 2.50
CA PRO A 159 -9.28 5.85 1.73
C PRO A 159 -10.12 6.77 2.62
N THR A 160 -10.16 8.06 2.26
CA THR A 160 -11.10 9.03 2.84
C THR A 160 -11.88 9.75 1.76
N ALA A 161 -13.19 9.91 1.96
CA ALA A 161 -14.03 10.71 1.07
C ALA A 161 -14.15 12.16 1.53
N ALA A 162 -13.94 12.43 2.80
CA ALA A 162 -14.16 13.74 3.43
C ALA A 162 -13.04 14.73 3.13
N LYS A 163 -13.37 16.02 3.19
CA LYS A 163 -12.38 17.09 3.32
C LYS A 163 -11.64 16.98 4.65
N SER A 164 -10.47 17.63 4.76
CA SER A 164 -9.70 17.64 6.00
C SER A 164 -10.52 18.14 7.18
N GLY A 165 -10.43 17.43 8.30
CA GLY A 165 -11.00 17.84 9.58
C GLY A 165 -10.20 19.01 10.21
N TRP A 166 -10.82 19.73 11.17
CA TRP A 166 -10.17 20.85 11.85
C TRP A 166 -8.91 20.46 12.64
N ILE A 167 -8.91 19.25 13.21
CA ILE A 167 -7.78 18.72 13.98
C ILE A 167 -6.63 18.38 13.04
N GLU A 168 -6.90 17.65 11.98
CA GLU A 168 -5.94 17.33 10.92
C GLU A 168 -5.34 18.61 10.32
N TRP A 169 -6.20 19.57 10.00
CA TRP A 169 -5.79 20.87 9.48
C TRP A 169 -4.86 21.63 10.44
N GLY A 170 -5.17 21.67 11.74
CA GLY A 170 -4.37 22.37 12.75
C GLY A 170 -2.98 21.77 12.91
N TYR A 171 -2.90 20.45 13.05
CA TYR A 171 -1.63 19.71 13.17
C TYR A 171 -0.74 19.89 11.96
N GLN A 172 -1.31 19.76 10.78
CA GLN A 172 -0.54 19.79 9.55
C GLN A 172 -0.12 21.22 9.18
N LYS A 173 -0.91 22.23 9.49
CA LYS A 173 -0.53 23.62 9.26
C LYS A 173 0.68 24.05 10.09
N MET A 174 0.77 23.58 11.32
CA MET A 174 1.93 23.82 12.18
C MET A 174 3.16 23.07 11.65
N ASN A 175 3.00 21.82 11.20
CA ASN A 175 4.06 21.06 10.54
C ASN A 175 4.56 21.71 9.25
N SER A 176 3.65 22.19 8.40
CA SER A 176 4.01 22.84 7.14
C SER A 176 4.93 24.04 7.34
N TRP A 177 4.71 24.84 8.38
CA TRP A 177 5.55 26.01 8.66
C TRP A 177 7.02 25.62 8.92
N TYR A 178 7.27 24.57 9.72
CA TYR A 178 8.63 24.07 9.97
C TYR A 178 9.24 23.42 8.72
N LEU A 179 8.45 22.64 8.00
CA LEU A 179 8.88 21.95 6.79
C LEU A 179 9.27 22.91 5.68
N PHE A 180 8.52 24.03 5.50
CA PHE A 180 8.88 25.08 4.55
C PHE A 180 10.19 25.75 4.89
N SER A 181 10.58 25.81 6.16
CA SER A 181 11.91 26.30 6.59
C SER A 181 13.03 25.28 6.32
N GLY A 182 12.72 24.11 5.75
CA GLY A 182 13.67 23.03 5.47
C GLY A 182 14.01 22.16 6.67
N GLN A 183 13.19 22.18 7.73
CA GLN A 183 13.44 21.44 8.96
C GLN A 183 12.45 20.30 9.14
N LEU A 184 12.97 19.08 9.25
CA LEU A 184 12.24 17.93 9.80
C LEU A 184 12.33 17.98 11.32
N THR A 185 11.21 18.27 11.97
CA THR A 185 11.14 18.31 13.44
C THR A 185 10.72 16.97 14.00
N SER A 186 11.02 16.72 15.29
CA SER A 186 10.50 15.55 16.00
C SER A 186 8.97 15.46 15.98
N PHE A 187 8.30 16.61 15.92
CA PHE A 187 6.85 16.68 15.78
C PHE A 187 6.37 16.18 14.40
N THR A 188 7.08 16.50 13.33
CA THR A 188 6.80 15.97 11.97
C THR A 188 7.00 14.47 11.93
N GLU A 189 8.10 13.98 12.50
CA GLU A 189 8.39 12.56 12.61
C GLU A 189 7.29 11.83 13.39
N GLU A 190 6.91 12.34 14.54
CA GLU A 190 5.86 11.75 15.36
C GLU A 190 4.49 11.73 14.66
N TYR A 191 4.16 12.80 13.92
CA TYR A 191 2.95 12.87 13.13
C TYR A 191 2.95 11.82 11.99
N LEU A 192 4.02 11.70 11.20
CA LEU A 192 4.11 10.73 10.11
C LEU A 192 4.04 9.29 10.64
N LEU A 193 4.77 8.97 11.70
CA LEU A 193 4.72 7.65 12.32
C LEU A 193 3.32 7.32 12.87
N TRP A 194 2.62 8.33 13.46
CA TRP A 194 1.24 8.14 13.89
C TRP A 194 0.32 7.92 12.68
N HIS A 195 0.45 8.71 11.64
CA HIS A 195 -0.35 8.64 10.42
C HIS A 195 -0.22 7.27 9.73
N TRP A 196 1.01 6.74 9.65
CA TRP A 196 1.26 5.46 8.99
C TRP A 196 0.92 4.24 9.86
N PHE A 197 1.23 4.26 11.15
CA PHE A 197 1.17 3.06 11.98
C PHE A 197 0.10 3.07 13.07
N GLY A 198 -0.41 4.24 13.45
CA GLY A 198 -1.28 4.35 14.60
C GLY A 198 -0.56 4.14 15.94
N LYS A 199 -1.33 3.98 17.03
CA LYS A 199 -0.78 3.98 18.39
C LYS A 199 -0.18 2.63 18.79
N LYS A 200 -0.88 1.54 18.50
CA LYS A 200 -0.51 0.20 18.98
C LYS A 200 0.77 -0.32 18.32
N THR A 201 0.89 -0.17 17.00
CA THR A 201 2.10 -0.57 16.27
C THR A 201 3.32 0.22 16.71
N ARG A 202 3.18 1.54 16.91
CA ARG A 202 4.26 2.38 17.44
C ARG A 202 4.77 1.93 18.81
N TRP A 203 3.91 1.34 19.61
CA TRP A 203 4.28 0.83 20.94
C TRP A 203 4.88 -0.57 20.89
N ASN A 204 4.43 -1.43 19.99
CA ASN A 204 4.75 -2.86 20.00
C ASN A 204 5.84 -3.27 18.98
N ASN A 205 6.07 -2.49 17.92
CA ASN A 205 6.99 -2.85 16.84
C ASN A 205 8.10 -1.82 16.68
N HIS A 206 9.05 -1.84 17.62
CA HIS A 206 10.13 -0.86 17.67
C HIS A 206 11.06 -0.90 16.45
N ASP A 207 11.32 -2.07 15.89
CA ASP A 207 12.21 -2.23 14.73
C ASP A 207 11.62 -1.58 13.48
N LEU A 208 10.32 -1.80 13.24
CA LEU A 208 9.60 -1.17 12.14
C LEU A 208 9.57 0.36 12.31
N ILE A 209 9.24 0.83 13.50
CA ILE A 209 9.20 2.27 13.80
C ILE A 209 10.59 2.90 13.62
N HIS A 210 11.64 2.25 14.11
CA HIS A 210 13.01 2.74 13.93
C HIS A 210 13.39 2.83 12.44
N THR A 211 13.05 1.82 11.64
CA THR A 211 13.30 1.81 10.20
C THR A 211 12.64 3.01 9.50
N TYR A 212 11.39 3.29 9.84
CA TYR A 212 10.67 4.42 9.25
C TYR A 212 11.10 5.78 9.83
N SER A 213 11.54 5.85 11.09
CA SER A 213 12.19 7.05 11.65
C SER A 213 13.47 7.42 10.89
N GLU A 214 14.31 6.44 10.55
CA GLU A 214 15.49 6.69 9.72
C GLU A 214 15.11 7.10 8.28
N TYR A 215 14.08 6.48 7.72
CA TYR A 215 13.57 6.87 6.40
C TYR A 215 13.10 8.34 6.39
N ILE A 216 12.35 8.79 7.41
CA ILE A 216 11.83 10.16 7.49
C ILE A 216 12.98 11.18 7.36
N LYS A 217 14.15 10.91 7.91
CA LYS A 217 15.33 11.79 7.81
C LYS A 217 15.83 12.00 6.38
N SER A 218 15.48 11.10 5.45
CA SER A 218 15.85 11.17 4.04
C SER A 218 14.84 11.94 3.18
N ILE A 219 13.64 12.22 3.70
CA ILE A 219 12.59 12.92 2.95
C ILE A 219 12.97 14.38 2.74
N ASN A 220 12.70 14.90 1.55
CA ASN A 220 12.84 16.34 1.30
C ASN A 220 11.72 17.11 2.02
N PRO A 221 12.04 17.93 3.04
CA PRO A 221 11.03 18.55 3.88
C PRO A 221 10.15 19.56 3.13
N GLN A 222 10.73 20.31 2.21
CA GLN A 222 9.99 21.34 1.46
C GLN A 222 9.01 20.70 0.47
N ASN A 223 9.43 19.64 -0.22
CA ASN A 223 8.54 18.90 -1.12
C ASN A 223 7.41 18.19 -0.34
N LEU A 224 7.73 17.62 0.82
CA LEU A 224 6.73 17.04 1.71
C LEU A 224 5.70 18.07 2.16
N ALA A 225 6.15 19.30 2.54
CA ALA A 225 5.25 20.38 2.93
C ALA A 225 4.24 20.73 1.84
N LEU A 226 4.71 20.79 0.58
CA LEU A 226 3.86 21.09 -0.58
C LEU A 226 2.78 20.02 -0.79
N PHE A 227 3.15 18.75 -0.67
CA PHE A 227 2.19 17.65 -0.83
C PHE A 227 1.17 17.62 0.33
N ILE A 228 1.64 17.80 1.58
CA ILE A 228 0.76 17.92 2.76
C ILE A 228 -0.22 19.09 2.56
N GLU A 229 0.25 20.26 2.16
CA GLU A 229 -0.61 21.43 1.96
C GLU A 229 -1.67 21.17 0.88
N SER A 230 -1.29 20.53 -0.22
CA SER A 230 -2.23 20.13 -1.26
C SER A 230 -3.30 19.17 -0.72
N TYR A 231 -2.90 18.16 0.03
CA TYR A 231 -3.82 17.18 0.61
C TYR A 231 -4.76 17.79 1.66
N LEU A 232 -4.28 18.75 2.44
CA LEU A 232 -5.10 19.51 3.39
C LEU A 232 -6.21 20.33 2.73
N LYS A 233 -5.95 20.81 1.55
CA LYS A 233 -6.90 21.62 0.77
C LYS A 233 -7.86 20.75 -0.05
N ARG A 234 -7.82 19.41 0.11
CA ARG A 234 -8.71 18.51 -0.62
C ARG A 234 -10.17 18.82 -0.35
N THR A 235 -10.96 18.77 -1.40
CA THR A 235 -12.42 18.85 -1.32
C THR A 235 -13.02 17.49 -0.95
N ASP A 236 -14.24 17.46 -0.46
CA ASP A 236 -15.01 16.21 -0.32
C ASP A 236 -15.19 15.56 -1.70
N LEU A 237 -15.12 14.23 -1.77
CA LEU A 237 -15.32 13.49 -3.03
C LEU A 237 -16.75 13.62 -3.56
N GLY A 238 -17.70 13.95 -2.69
CA GLY A 238 -19.10 14.09 -3.04
C GLY A 238 -19.75 12.76 -3.44
N ILE A 239 -19.21 11.62 -3.01
CA ILE A 239 -19.77 10.30 -3.28
C ILE A 239 -21.12 10.16 -2.55
N VAL A 240 -22.12 9.70 -3.29
CA VAL A 240 -23.46 9.44 -2.78
C VAL A 240 -23.86 8.00 -3.09
N ARG A 241 -24.27 7.29 -2.04
CA ARG A 241 -24.89 5.97 -2.19
C ARG A 241 -26.32 6.14 -2.71
N GLU A 242 -26.52 5.96 -4.01
CA GLU A 242 -27.86 6.00 -4.61
C GLU A 242 -28.31 4.57 -4.94
N MET A 243 -29.43 4.17 -4.34
CA MET A 243 -29.99 2.82 -4.50
C MET A 243 -31.12 2.76 -5.54
N ASP A 244 -31.67 3.91 -5.93
CA ASP A 244 -32.70 3.99 -6.99
C ASP A 244 -31.99 3.82 -8.36
N PRO A 245 -32.32 2.77 -9.14
CA PRO A 245 -31.73 2.53 -10.45
C PRO A 245 -31.82 3.71 -11.42
N MET A 246 -32.93 4.48 -11.35
CA MET A 246 -33.13 5.64 -12.23
C MET A 246 -32.23 6.82 -11.86
N ARG A 247 -31.88 6.99 -10.58
CA ARG A 247 -31.02 8.06 -10.09
C ARG A 247 -29.55 7.65 -10.07
N LYS A 248 -29.28 6.34 -9.95
CA LYS A 248 -27.91 5.78 -9.92
C LYS A 248 -27.09 6.21 -11.15
N VAL A 249 -27.73 6.33 -12.31
CA VAL A 249 -27.05 6.73 -13.56
C VAL A 249 -26.45 8.14 -13.47
N SER A 250 -27.12 9.06 -12.78
CA SER A 250 -26.66 10.45 -12.62
C SER A 250 -25.98 10.74 -11.28
N ALA A 251 -25.98 9.78 -10.37
CA ALA A 251 -25.34 9.94 -9.06
C ALA A 251 -23.80 9.98 -9.20
N ARG A 252 -23.17 10.85 -8.39
CA ARG A 252 -21.72 10.86 -8.25
C ARG A 252 -21.31 9.71 -7.36
N THR A 253 -20.93 8.60 -7.95
CA THR A 253 -20.53 7.38 -7.22
C THR A 253 -19.41 6.66 -7.95
N ILE A 254 -18.59 5.92 -7.21
CA ILE A 254 -17.60 5.00 -7.78
C ILE A 254 -18.37 3.82 -8.39
N ARG A 255 -18.11 3.54 -9.66
CA ARG A 255 -18.85 2.57 -10.46
C ARG A 255 -18.13 1.26 -10.63
N CYS A 256 -16.81 1.28 -10.58
CA CYS A 256 -15.99 0.08 -10.70
C CYS A 256 -16.03 -0.76 -9.42
N ARG A 257 -15.76 -2.05 -9.57
CA ARG A 257 -15.57 -2.95 -8.44
C ARG A 257 -14.44 -2.45 -7.55
N SER A 258 -14.65 -2.39 -6.23
CA SER A 258 -13.70 -1.79 -5.31
C SER A 258 -13.46 -2.68 -4.09
N LEU A 259 -12.19 -2.81 -3.69
CA LEU A 259 -11.77 -3.40 -2.42
C LEU A 259 -11.26 -2.30 -1.50
N ILE A 260 -11.89 -2.13 -0.35
CA ILE A 260 -11.43 -1.22 0.70
C ILE A 260 -10.74 -2.02 1.79
N LEU A 261 -9.51 -1.64 2.11
CA LEU A 261 -8.67 -2.25 3.14
C LEU A 261 -8.35 -1.24 4.25
N VAL A 262 -8.44 -1.69 5.50
CA VAL A 262 -8.05 -0.91 6.67
C VAL A 262 -7.55 -1.82 7.78
N GLY A 263 -6.53 -1.42 8.52
CA GLY A 263 -6.11 -2.12 9.74
C GLY A 263 -7.11 -1.92 10.87
N ASP A 264 -7.27 -2.91 11.74
CA ASP A 264 -8.23 -2.82 12.87
C ASP A 264 -7.83 -1.80 13.94
N ASP A 265 -6.55 -1.41 13.97
CA ASP A 265 -5.99 -0.37 14.85
C ASP A 265 -5.50 0.86 14.04
N SER A 266 -5.99 1.00 12.80
CA SER A 266 -5.62 2.13 11.94
C SER A 266 -6.17 3.45 12.47
N PRO A 267 -5.36 4.54 12.46
CA PRO A 267 -5.84 5.88 12.80
C PRO A 267 -6.91 6.40 11.81
N HIS A 268 -7.08 5.74 10.65
CA HIS A 268 -8.00 6.12 9.58
C HIS A 268 -9.32 5.33 9.60
N MET A 269 -9.55 4.48 10.60
CA MET A 269 -10.70 3.58 10.65
C MET A 269 -12.04 4.31 10.46
N GLU A 270 -12.24 5.46 11.13
CA GLU A 270 -13.49 6.21 11.07
C GLU A 270 -13.74 6.77 9.66
N ASP A 271 -12.72 7.36 9.04
CA ASP A 271 -12.79 7.90 7.68
C ASP A 271 -13.09 6.82 6.63
N VAL A 272 -12.46 5.64 6.80
CA VAL A 272 -12.66 4.50 5.90
C VAL A 272 -14.08 3.93 6.02
N VAL A 273 -14.59 3.80 7.23
CA VAL A 273 -15.99 3.37 7.48
C VAL A 273 -16.96 4.38 6.89
N GLU A 274 -16.71 5.68 7.05
CA GLU A 274 -17.52 6.73 6.45
C GLU A 274 -17.52 6.62 4.91
N MET A 275 -16.35 6.47 4.28
CA MET A 275 -16.27 6.31 2.83
C MET A 275 -17.01 5.06 2.36
N ASN A 276 -16.79 3.91 3.01
CA ASN A 276 -17.53 2.68 2.70
C ASN A 276 -19.05 2.88 2.85
N GLY A 277 -19.49 3.67 3.84
CA GLY A 277 -20.88 4.04 4.03
C GLY A 277 -21.49 4.80 2.86
N ARG A 278 -20.68 5.51 2.07
CA ARG A 278 -21.10 6.28 0.88
C ARG A 278 -21.03 5.50 -0.43
N MET A 279 -20.32 4.35 -0.46
CA MET A 279 -20.15 3.52 -1.66
C MET A 279 -21.29 2.53 -1.85
N LEU A 280 -21.38 1.97 -3.06
CA LEU A 280 -22.40 0.97 -3.41
C LEU A 280 -22.02 -0.40 -2.84
N PRO A 281 -22.84 -1.03 -1.99
CA PRO A 281 -22.49 -2.29 -1.34
C PRO A 281 -22.28 -3.46 -2.34
N GLU A 282 -23.01 -3.45 -3.45
CA GLU A 282 -22.90 -4.48 -4.49
C GLU A 282 -21.57 -4.43 -5.26
N GLU A 283 -20.88 -3.27 -5.27
CA GLU A 283 -19.62 -3.05 -5.98
C GLU A 283 -18.43 -2.88 -5.03
N THR A 284 -18.66 -3.00 -3.71
CA THR A 284 -17.61 -2.70 -2.73
C THR A 284 -17.43 -3.83 -1.74
N ASP A 285 -16.23 -4.40 -1.74
CA ASP A 285 -15.76 -5.32 -0.71
C ASP A 285 -15.02 -4.51 0.37
N PHE A 286 -15.44 -4.62 1.63
CA PHE A 286 -14.79 -3.98 2.76
C PHE A 286 -14.11 -5.01 3.65
N LEU A 287 -12.81 -4.86 3.86
CA LEU A 287 -12.03 -5.79 4.69
C LEU A 287 -11.21 -5.05 5.75
N LYS A 288 -11.42 -5.46 6.99
CA LYS A 288 -10.62 -5.04 8.14
C LYS A 288 -9.54 -6.08 8.43
N ILE A 289 -8.27 -5.64 8.36
CA ILE A 289 -7.11 -6.50 8.63
C ILE A 289 -6.83 -6.51 10.13
N ALA A 290 -6.91 -7.69 10.74
CA ALA A 290 -6.67 -7.85 12.17
C ALA A 290 -5.18 -7.73 12.54
N ASP A 291 -4.91 -7.19 13.74
CA ASP A 291 -3.58 -6.93 14.30
C ASP A 291 -2.73 -6.02 13.43
N CYS A 292 -3.33 -4.95 12.91
CA CYS A 292 -2.73 -4.08 11.93
C CYS A 292 -3.10 -2.62 12.20
N GLY A 293 -2.11 -1.75 12.13
CA GLY A 293 -2.28 -0.29 12.15
C GLY A 293 -2.60 0.28 10.76
N GLY A 294 -2.00 1.42 10.44
CA GLY A 294 -2.29 2.14 9.21
C GLY A 294 -1.53 1.65 7.97
N MET A 295 -0.58 0.71 8.08
CA MET A 295 0.18 0.20 6.93
C MET A 295 0.00 -1.32 6.72
N PRO A 296 -1.18 -1.78 6.27
CA PRO A 296 -1.45 -3.20 6.07
C PRO A 296 -0.45 -3.91 5.14
N LEU A 297 0.07 -3.21 4.15
CA LEU A 297 1.07 -3.75 3.22
C LEU A 297 2.38 -4.12 3.89
N GLU A 298 2.74 -3.42 4.96
CA GLU A 298 4.00 -3.61 5.69
C GLU A 298 3.79 -4.42 6.99
N GLU A 299 2.72 -4.16 7.73
CA GLU A 299 2.44 -4.80 9.02
C GLU A 299 1.89 -6.21 8.88
N GLN A 300 1.03 -6.44 7.88
CA GLN A 300 0.37 -7.73 7.63
C GLN A 300 0.40 -8.11 6.14
N PRO A 301 1.58 -8.21 5.50
CA PRO A 301 1.70 -8.44 4.06
C PRO A 301 1.02 -9.73 3.61
N GLY A 302 1.06 -10.80 4.41
CA GLY A 302 0.41 -12.07 4.07
C GLY A 302 -1.11 -11.97 4.01
N LYS A 303 -1.75 -11.36 5.02
CA LYS A 303 -3.21 -11.15 5.04
C LYS A 303 -3.65 -10.21 3.92
N THR A 304 -2.87 -9.16 3.69
CA THR A 304 -3.13 -8.19 2.62
C THR A 304 -2.99 -8.81 1.23
N CYS A 305 -1.95 -9.64 1.04
CA CYS A 305 -1.74 -10.39 -0.20
C CYS A 305 -2.90 -11.35 -0.49
N GLU A 306 -3.39 -12.05 0.53
CA GLU A 306 -4.54 -12.94 0.39
C GLU A 306 -5.81 -12.17 -0.01
N ALA A 307 -6.09 -11.04 0.63
CA ALA A 307 -7.22 -10.18 0.27
C ALA A 307 -7.11 -9.67 -1.18
N PHE A 308 -5.92 -9.21 -1.57
CA PHE A 308 -5.60 -8.75 -2.92
C PHE A 308 -5.80 -9.88 -3.95
N ARG A 309 -5.29 -11.07 -3.65
CA ARG A 309 -5.45 -12.26 -4.50
C ARG A 309 -6.90 -12.65 -4.69
N LEU A 310 -7.67 -12.74 -3.61
CA LEU A 310 -9.10 -13.13 -3.66
C LEU A 310 -9.93 -12.12 -4.46
N PHE A 311 -9.66 -10.83 -4.29
CA PHE A 311 -10.30 -9.78 -5.06
C PHE A 311 -10.02 -9.93 -6.56
N LEU A 312 -8.74 -10.09 -6.94
CA LEU A 312 -8.35 -10.28 -8.35
C LEU A 312 -8.88 -11.60 -8.95
N GLN A 313 -9.02 -12.63 -8.14
CA GLN A 313 -9.70 -13.88 -8.55
C GLN A 313 -11.19 -13.65 -8.80
N GLY A 314 -11.86 -12.90 -7.93
CA GLY A 314 -13.26 -12.51 -8.10
C GLY A 314 -13.50 -11.70 -9.38
N MET A 315 -12.49 -10.91 -9.78
CA MET A 315 -12.46 -10.17 -11.04
C MET A 315 -12.07 -11.03 -12.27
N GLY A 316 -11.63 -12.27 -12.08
CA GLY A 316 -11.23 -13.18 -13.16
C GLY A 316 -9.79 -12.98 -13.68
N TYR A 317 -8.98 -12.14 -13.05
CA TYR A 317 -7.60 -11.86 -13.48
C TYR A 317 -6.61 -12.95 -13.10
N VAL A 318 -6.84 -13.63 -12.00
CA VAL A 318 -5.97 -14.69 -11.50
C VAL A 318 -6.77 -15.98 -11.43
N PRO A 319 -6.27 -17.09 -12.03
CA PRO A 319 -6.97 -18.36 -11.93
C PRO A 319 -7.08 -18.78 -10.46
N SER A 320 -8.20 -19.44 -10.12
CA SER A 320 -8.33 -20.08 -8.81
C SER A 320 -7.18 -21.06 -8.64
N LEU A 321 -6.25 -20.76 -7.73
CA LEU A 321 -5.27 -21.75 -7.31
C LEU A 321 -6.08 -22.83 -6.61
N VAL A 322 -6.34 -23.93 -7.34
CA VAL A 322 -6.72 -25.17 -6.69
C VAL A 322 -5.57 -25.42 -5.73
N GLN A 323 -5.84 -25.33 -4.42
CA GLN A 323 -4.89 -25.75 -3.41
C GLN A 323 -4.59 -27.22 -3.75
N THR A 324 -3.46 -27.45 -4.37
CA THR A 324 -2.92 -28.79 -4.43
C THR A 324 -2.63 -29.14 -2.98
N HIS A 325 -3.47 -29.98 -2.41
CA HIS A 325 -3.31 -30.55 -1.07
C HIS A 325 -2.07 -31.48 -1.01
N SER A 326 -0.91 -31.00 -1.48
CA SER A 326 0.33 -31.76 -1.39
C SER A 326 0.83 -31.82 0.05
N ALA A 327 0.70 -30.74 0.82
CA ALA A 327 1.13 -30.73 2.23
C ALA A 327 0.23 -31.59 3.14
N ALA A 328 -1.08 -31.63 2.90
CA ALA A 328 -1.98 -32.51 3.66
C ALA A 328 -1.82 -33.99 3.28
N ALA A 329 -1.43 -34.30 2.06
CA ALA A 329 -1.14 -35.65 1.61
C ALA A 329 0.18 -36.18 2.21
N GLU A 330 1.21 -35.36 2.34
CA GLU A 330 2.46 -35.74 3.00
C GLU A 330 2.29 -35.93 4.51
N PHE A 331 1.50 -35.08 5.18
CA PHE A 331 1.22 -35.24 6.61
C PHE A 331 0.41 -36.49 6.89
N ASN A 332 -0.55 -36.85 6.04
CA ASN A 332 -1.32 -38.10 6.18
C ASN A 332 -0.51 -39.37 5.85
N GLN A 333 0.57 -39.27 5.07
CA GLN A 333 1.47 -40.40 4.87
C GLN A 333 2.40 -40.63 6.06
N LEU A 334 2.76 -39.58 6.79
CA LEU A 334 3.60 -39.67 8.00
C LEU A 334 2.81 -40.13 9.26
N THR A 335 1.48 -40.05 9.23
CA THR A 335 0.60 -40.41 10.36
C THR A 335 -0.18 -41.72 10.14
N ARG A 336 0.11 -42.50 9.11
CA ARG A 336 -0.49 -43.84 8.99
C ARG A 336 -0.02 -44.74 10.14
N PRO A 337 -0.92 -45.31 10.94
CA PRO A 337 -0.55 -46.31 11.91
C PRO A 337 0.13 -47.49 11.19
N MET A 338 1.25 -47.97 11.73
CA MET A 338 1.89 -49.19 11.23
C MET A 338 0.91 -50.34 11.27
N ASP A 339 0.81 -51.07 10.16
CA ASP A 339 -0.02 -52.25 9.99
C ASP A 339 0.39 -53.30 11.04
N PRO A 340 -0.51 -53.82 11.91
CA PRO A 340 -0.19 -54.82 12.96
C PRO A 340 0.32 -56.14 12.40
N GLN A 341 0.26 -56.38 11.09
CA GLN A 341 0.66 -57.67 10.48
C GLN A 341 2.18 -57.80 10.23
N MET A 342 3.00 -56.77 10.51
CA MET A 342 4.47 -56.88 10.38
C MET A 342 5.19 -57.36 11.67
N LEU A 343 4.46 -57.76 12.68
CA LEU A 343 5.02 -58.37 13.90
C LEU A 343 4.76 -59.88 13.90
N ALA A 344 5.34 -60.62 12.95
CA ALA A 344 5.44 -62.06 13.04
C ALA A 344 6.74 -62.41 13.83
N PRO A 345 6.65 -63.22 14.88
CA PRO A 345 7.83 -63.62 15.65
C PRO A 345 8.69 -64.57 14.83
N MET A 346 9.98 -64.22 14.73
CA MET A 346 10.99 -65.22 14.33
C MET A 346 11.07 -66.25 15.43
N THR A 347 10.55 -67.42 15.17
CA THR A 347 10.83 -68.68 15.97
C THR A 347 12.12 -69.27 15.44
N CYS A 348 12.96 -69.70 16.38
CA CYS A 348 14.25 -70.41 16.29
C CYS A 348 14.34 -71.49 15.25
#